data_f08a5927ccb2a45f1f45eeb537b83fc5
#
_entry.id   f08a5927ccb2a45f1f45eeb537b83fc5
#
_cell.length_a   1.000
_cell.length_b   1.000
_cell.length_c   1.000
_cell.angle_alpha   90.00
_cell.angle_beta   90.00
_cell.angle_gamma   90.00
#
_symmetry.space_group_name_H-M   'P 1'
#
loop_
_entity.id
_entity.type
_entity.pdbx_description
1 polymer ?
#
loop_
_entity_poly.entity_id
_entity_poly.type
_entity_poly.pdbx_seq_one_letter_code
_entity_poly.pdbx_strand_id
1 'polypeptide(L)'
;SAMDTDNDGDIYLNRIYRVKFSMDDGKNLDVRKFALLKMPIIHSVEFEQFRYPTYTPNDPRYNQQWFLPQVGANIAWEYWDISGGDLPGDQSVILASVDTGVDWDHQDIIGNVWQNLNEDFDGDGHTIEFIDGEWVLDPGDLNNIDDDDWDNNPNTYVDDLIGWDVSGESGVDDNNPIPKLGVNNYSTWAHGTHVAGLLGATTNNNTGIASTAFNCSIMSVKVSTDEQLGQPYITDGYAGILYAAQAGFNYAGISIQNNS
;
A
#
# COMPACT_ATOMS: atom_id res chain seq x y z
N SER A 1 36.84 -34.03 7.24
CA SER A 1 37.03 -33.26 6.01
C SER A 1 35.93 -33.62 5.05
N ALA A 2 35.16 -32.65 4.69
CA ALA A 2 34.15 -32.81 3.66
C ALA A 2 34.84 -33.01 2.32
N MET A 3 34.52 -34.07 1.64
CA MET A 3 34.94 -34.27 0.26
C MET A 3 33.85 -33.83 -0.65
N ASP A 4 34.22 -33.13 -1.73
CA ASP A 4 33.39 -32.90 -2.89
C ASP A 4 33.18 -34.27 -3.54
N THR A 5 32.07 -34.94 -3.22
CA THR A 5 31.79 -36.28 -3.71
C THR A 5 31.04 -36.31 -5.02
N ASP A 6 30.48 -35.16 -5.45
CA ASP A 6 29.70 -35.03 -6.69
C ASP A 6 30.34 -34.09 -7.71
N ASN A 7 31.38 -33.35 -7.33
CA ASN A 7 32.19 -32.52 -8.21
C ASN A 7 31.39 -31.48 -9.01
N ASP A 8 30.27 -30.99 -8.42
CA ASP A 8 29.38 -30.01 -9.05
C ASP A 8 29.80 -28.54 -8.83
N GLY A 9 30.84 -28.34 -8.01
CA GLY A 9 31.38 -27.01 -7.70
C GLY A 9 30.59 -26.23 -6.63
N ASP A 10 29.57 -26.84 -6.03
CA ASP A 10 28.75 -26.19 -5.02
C ASP A 10 29.42 -26.13 -3.64
N ILE A 11 29.01 -25.18 -2.82
CA ILE A 11 29.44 -25.05 -1.42
C ILE A 11 28.64 -26.04 -0.59
N TYR A 12 29.32 -27.09 -0.13
CA TYR A 12 28.68 -28.12 0.71
C TYR A 12 28.29 -27.58 2.07
N LEU A 13 27.12 -28.01 2.57
CA LEU A 13 26.63 -27.68 3.90
C LEU A 13 27.58 -28.06 5.02
N ASN A 14 28.41 -29.12 4.81
CA ASN A 14 29.42 -29.58 5.76
C ASN A 14 30.70 -28.70 5.81
N ARG A 15 30.78 -27.64 4.97
CA ARG A 15 31.79 -26.57 5.02
C ARG A 15 31.27 -25.29 5.65
N ILE A 16 30.01 -25.28 6.08
CA ILE A 16 29.40 -24.15 6.76
C ILE A 16 29.51 -24.35 8.27
N TYR A 17 30.08 -23.38 8.95
CA TYR A 17 30.29 -23.45 10.39
C TYR A 17 29.63 -22.28 11.08
N ARG A 18 28.86 -22.57 12.13
CA ARG A 18 28.37 -21.53 13.05
C ARG A 18 29.46 -21.24 14.09
N VAL A 19 29.92 -19.99 14.13
CA VAL A 19 30.88 -19.52 15.12
C VAL A 19 30.17 -18.63 16.13
N LYS A 20 30.22 -19.01 17.41
CA LYS A 20 29.66 -18.18 18.51
C LYS A 20 30.82 -17.52 19.23
N PHE A 21 30.62 -16.22 19.50
CA PHE A 21 31.57 -15.43 20.28
C PHE A 21 30.96 -15.05 21.62
N SER A 22 31.76 -15.05 22.67
CA SER A 22 31.41 -14.34 23.90
C SER A 22 31.52 -12.83 23.66
N MET A 23 30.60 -12.05 24.22
CA MET A 23 30.60 -10.59 24.13
C MET A 23 31.46 -9.95 25.23
N ASP A 24 32.12 -10.73 26.05
CA ASP A 24 32.84 -10.27 27.25
C ASP A 24 34.14 -9.51 26.97
N ASP A 25 34.65 -9.57 25.74
CA ASP A 25 35.90 -8.91 25.33
C ASP A 25 35.71 -7.51 24.71
N GLY A 26 34.47 -6.99 24.69
CA GLY A 26 34.14 -5.65 24.18
C GLY A 26 34.34 -5.44 22.67
N LYS A 27 34.68 -6.49 21.91
CA LYS A 27 34.83 -6.39 20.46
C LYS A 27 33.48 -6.53 19.77
N ASN A 28 33.19 -5.63 18.85
CA ASN A 28 31.98 -5.71 18.07
C ASN A 28 32.07 -6.86 17.04
N LEU A 29 30.92 -7.30 16.52
CA LEU A 29 30.82 -8.43 15.60
C LEU A 29 31.52 -8.15 14.24
N ASP A 30 31.55 -6.91 13.78
CA ASP A 30 32.23 -6.53 12.52
C ASP A 30 33.74 -6.75 12.60
N VAL A 31 34.35 -6.39 13.72
CA VAL A 31 35.78 -6.65 13.96
C VAL A 31 36.09 -8.14 13.87
N ARG A 32 35.19 -8.97 14.41
CA ARG A 32 35.32 -10.44 14.38
C ARG A 32 35.11 -11.00 12.98
N LYS A 33 34.12 -10.49 12.27
CA LYS A 33 33.86 -10.81 10.85
C LYS A 33 35.11 -10.52 9.99
N PHE A 34 35.67 -9.32 10.13
CA PHE A 34 36.90 -8.95 9.40
C PHE A 34 38.11 -9.83 9.76
N ALA A 35 38.23 -10.20 11.02
CA ALA A 35 39.33 -11.11 11.46
C ALA A 35 39.19 -12.49 10.82
N LEU A 36 37.99 -13.04 10.75
CA LEU A 36 37.73 -14.33 10.08
C LEU A 36 37.99 -14.25 8.58
N LEU A 37 37.57 -13.22 7.89
CA LEU A 37 37.78 -13.03 6.46
C LEU A 37 39.23 -12.89 6.05
N LYS A 38 40.15 -12.58 7.01
CA LYS A 38 41.61 -12.58 6.78
C LYS A 38 42.23 -13.99 6.77
N MET A 39 41.50 -15.02 7.21
CA MET A 39 41.99 -16.40 7.20
C MET A 39 41.87 -17.00 5.80
N PRO A 40 42.95 -17.53 5.18
CA PRO A 40 42.91 -18.00 3.79
C PRO A 40 41.93 -19.14 3.51
N ILE A 41 41.50 -19.84 4.57
CA ILE A 41 40.58 -20.98 4.49
C ILE A 41 39.10 -20.55 4.58
N ILE A 42 38.85 -19.29 4.86
CA ILE A 42 37.49 -18.72 4.99
C ILE A 42 37.14 -18.01 3.70
N HIS A 43 36.13 -18.52 3.01
CA HIS A 43 35.65 -17.94 1.75
C HIS A 43 34.70 -16.77 1.98
N SER A 44 33.76 -16.93 2.91
CA SER A 44 32.76 -15.89 3.26
C SER A 44 32.42 -15.96 4.75
N VAL A 45 31.96 -14.84 5.29
CA VAL A 45 31.44 -14.74 6.67
C VAL A 45 30.19 -13.89 6.64
N GLU A 46 29.11 -14.45 7.13
CA GLU A 46 27.83 -13.77 7.26
C GLU A 46 27.38 -13.78 8.72
N PHE A 47 26.62 -12.79 9.13
CA PHE A 47 25.95 -12.83 10.42
C PHE A 47 24.75 -13.73 10.32
N GLU A 48 24.61 -14.66 11.28
CA GLU A 48 23.39 -15.43 11.41
C GLU A 48 22.29 -14.51 11.92
N GLN A 49 21.33 -14.25 11.06
CA GLN A 49 20.14 -13.51 11.47
C GLN A 49 19.21 -14.43 12.24
N PHE A 50 18.69 -13.96 13.36
CA PHE A 50 17.58 -14.63 14.02
C PHE A 50 16.38 -14.56 13.07
N ARG A 51 15.90 -15.69 12.63
CA ARG A 51 14.65 -15.79 11.89
C ARG A 51 13.56 -16.11 12.89
N TYR A 52 12.69 -15.17 13.11
CA TYR A 52 11.45 -15.39 13.84
C TYR A 52 10.44 -16.06 12.91
N PRO A 53 9.41 -16.76 13.45
CA PRO A 53 8.27 -17.16 12.63
C PRO A 53 7.72 -15.93 11.94
N THR A 54 7.55 -15.95 10.63
CA THR A 54 7.02 -14.82 9.86
C THR A 54 5.59 -14.53 10.28
N TYR A 55 5.24 -13.25 10.42
CA TYR A 55 3.88 -12.85 10.72
C TYR A 55 2.91 -13.35 9.63
N THR A 56 1.79 -13.87 10.07
CA THR A 56 0.73 -14.34 9.17
C THR A 56 -0.54 -13.62 9.55
N PRO A 57 -1.03 -12.71 8.70
CA PRO A 57 -2.29 -12.03 8.94
C PRO A 57 -3.47 -13.00 8.91
N ASN A 58 -4.61 -12.57 9.48
CA ASN A 58 -5.80 -13.40 9.59
C ASN A 58 -6.70 -13.34 8.35
N ASP A 59 -6.29 -12.65 7.30
CA ASP A 59 -7.04 -12.46 6.06
C ASP A 59 -7.23 -13.80 5.34
N PRO A 60 -8.48 -14.20 5.04
CA PRO A 60 -8.78 -15.57 4.59
C PRO A 60 -8.10 -15.97 3.29
N ARG A 61 -7.76 -15.01 2.43
CA ARG A 61 -7.12 -15.25 1.15
C ARG A 61 -5.60 -15.06 1.16
N TYR A 62 -4.99 -14.70 2.28
CA TYR A 62 -3.54 -14.51 2.41
C TYR A 62 -2.73 -15.69 1.85
N ASN A 63 -3.14 -16.92 2.15
CA ASN A 63 -2.45 -18.12 1.68
C ASN A 63 -2.47 -18.30 0.14
N GLN A 64 -3.29 -17.53 -0.58
CA GLN A 64 -3.34 -17.52 -2.04
C GLN A 64 -2.44 -16.44 -2.64
N GLN A 65 -1.92 -15.54 -1.81
CA GLN A 65 -1.10 -14.39 -2.20
C GLN A 65 0.40 -14.76 -2.18
N TRP A 66 0.80 -15.59 -3.13
CA TRP A 66 2.18 -16.09 -3.24
C TRP A 66 3.24 -14.97 -3.35
N PHE A 67 2.86 -13.82 -3.84
CA PHE A 67 3.76 -12.68 -4.06
C PHE A 67 4.21 -12.00 -2.76
N LEU A 68 3.40 -11.95 -1.72
CA LEU A 68 3.76 -11.33 -0.44
C LEU A 68 5.00 -11.97 0.21
N PRO A 69 5.09 -13.30 0.35
CA PRO A 69 6.33 -13.95 0.75
C PRO A 69 7.48 -13.75 -0.25
N GLN A 70 7.18 -13.70 -1.54
CA GLN A 70 8.18 -13.52 -2.60
C GLN A 70 8.91 -12.16 -2.49
N VAL A 71 8.18 -11.09 -2.19
CA VAL A 71 8.75 -9.75 -1.98
C VAL A 71 9.24 -9.54 -0.54
N GLY A 72 9.01 -10.50 0.34
CA GLY A 72 9.43 -10.44 1.75
C GLY A 72 8.55 -9.55 2.63
N ALA A 73 7.30 -9.26 2.22
CA ALA A 73 6.38 -8.42 2.99
C ALA A 73 6.16 -8.98 4.41
N ASN A 74 5.89 -10.28 4.51
CA ASN A 74 5.71 -10.98 5.78
C ASN A 74 6.95 -10.95 6.69
N ILE A 75 8.15 -10.75 6.13
CA ILE A 75 9.40 -10.57 6.90
C ILE A 75 9.52 -9.11 7.33
N ALA A 76 9.12 -8.16 6.47
CA ALA A 76 9.14 -6.74 6.79
C ALA A 76 8.19 -6.42 7.94
N TRP A 77 7.01 -6.99 7.97
CA TRP A 77 6.02 -6.78 9.03
C TRP A 77 6.49 -7.21 10.42
N GLU A 78 7.49 -8.11 10.54
CA GLU A 78 8.11 -8.52 11.80
C GLU A 78 8.84 -7.40 12.55
N TYR A 79 9.09 -6.26 11.89
CA TYR A 79 9.70 -5.10 12.54
C TYR A 79 8.75 -4.35 13.47
N TRP A 80 7.45 -4.67 13.43
CA TRP A 80 6.41 -4.08 14.27
C TRP A 80 5.89 -5.10 15.29
N ASP A 81 5.54 -4.66 16.47
CA ASP A 81 4.86 -5.48 17.48
C ASP A 81 3.35 -5.52 17.21
N ILE A 82 2.96 -6.19 16.13
CA ILE A 82 1.56 -6.29 15.70
C ILE A 82 0.67 -6.86 16.82
N SER A 83 1.20 -7.83 17.58
CA SER A 83 0.47 -8.40 18.72
C SER A 83 0.25 -7.41 19.86
N GLY A 84 1.16 -6.45 20.02
CA GLY A 84 1.06 -5.32 20.94
C GLY A 84 0.23 -4.15 20.40
N GLY A 85 -0.19 -4.20 19.14
CA GLY A 85 -0.99 -3.15 18.50
C GLY A 85 -0.19 -2.15 17.66
N ASP A 86 1.11 -2.38 17.46
CA ASP A 86 1.95 -1.56 16.59
C ASP A 86 1.86 -2.11 15.15
N LEU A 87 1.12 -1.43 14.28
CA LEU A 87 0.83 -1.92 12.93
C LEU A 87 1.90 -1.47 11.92
N PRO A 88 2.27 -2.34 10.96
CA PRO A 88 3.10 -1.95 9.83
C PRO A 88 2.46 -0.85 8.99
N GLY A 89 3.23 0.15 8.59
CA GLY A 89 2.71 1.30 7.86
C GLY A 89 2.18 2.40 8.79
N ASP A 90 1.62 3.44 8.19
CA ASP A 90 1.05 4.58 8.90
C ASP A 90 0.00 5.23 8.00
N GLN A 91 -1.19 5.54 8.53
CA GLN A 91 -2.27 6.16 7.75
C GLN A 91 -1.95 7.58 7.28
N SER A 92 -0.93 8.23 7.82
CA SER A 92 -0.42 9.49 7.26
C SER A 92 0.35 9.30 5.95
N VAL A 93 0.70 8.06 5.58
CA VAL A 93 1.30 7.72 4.29
C VAL A 93 0.19 7.46 3.28
N ILE A 94 0.03 8.37 2.33
CA ILE A 94 -1.02 8.31 1.31
C ILE A 94 -0.49 7.60 0.07
N LEU A 95 -1.17 6.54 -0.33
CA LEU A 95 -0.88 5.74 -1.52
C LEU A 95 -1.97 6.00 -2.57
N ALA A 96 -1.67 6.76 -3.61
CA ALA A 96 -2.63 7.04 -4.65
C ALA A 96 -2.75 5.88 -5.65
N SER A 97 -3.97 5.39 -5.86
CA SER A 97 -4.33 4.46 -6.93
C SER A 97 -4.84 5.27 -8.13
N VAL A 98 -3.97 5.53 -9.09
CA VAL A 98 -4.29 6.29 -10.32
C VAL A 98 -4.65 5.29 -11.42
N ASP A 99 -5.93 4.94 -11.52
CA ASP A 99 -6.41 3.79 -12.30
C ASP A 99 -7.86 4.00 -12.80
N THR A 100 -8.60 2.93 -13.00
CA THR A 100 -10.01 2.92 -13.44
C THR A 100 -11.02 3.32 -12.35
N GLY A 101 -10.56 3.80 -11.22
CA GLY A 101 -11.34 4.09 -10.01
C GLY A 101 -11.27 2.96 -8.98
N VAL A 102 -11.62 3.27 -7.75
CA VAL A 102 -11.60 2.35 -6.61
C VAL A 102 -12.99 2.24 -6.01
N ASP A 103 -13.46 1.02 -5.83
CA ASP A 103 -14.66 0.66 -5.05
C ASP A 103 -14.31 0.88 -3.56
N TRP A 104 -14.29 2.13 -3.14
CA TRP A 104 -13.70 2.57 -1.88
C TRP A 104 -14.48 2.10 -0.65
N ASP A 105 -15.79 1.87 -0.79
CA ASP A 105 -16.65 1.33 0.27
C ASP A 105 -16.56 -0.20 0.39
N HIS A 106 -15.72 -0.84 -0.45
CA HIS A 106 -15.46 -2.26 -0.35
C HIS A 106 -14.96 -2.62 1.05
N GLN A 107 -15.57 -3.65 1.67
CA GLN A 107 -15.32 -4.07 3.06
C GLN A 107 -13.84 -4.34 3.42
N ASP A 108 -12.99 -4.55 2.43
CA ASP A 108 -11.56 -4.84 2.61
C ASP A 108 -10.67 -3.63 2.30
N ILE A 109 -11.25 -2.50 1.88
CA ILE A 109 -10.55 -1.26 1.53
C ILE A 109 -10.94 -0.13 2.48
N ILE A 110 -12.20 -0.06 2.88
CA ILE A 110 -12.79 1.06 3.62
C ILE A 110 -11.98 1.50 4.85
N GLY A 111 -11.34 0.56 5.56
CA GLY A 111 -10.54 0.88 6.74
C GLY A 111 -9.25 1.65 6.45
N ASN A 112 -8.84 1.70 5.17
CA ASN A 112 -7.63 2.38 4.72
C ASN A 112 -7.92 3.44 3.64
N VAL A 113 -9.17 3.82 3.43
CA VAL A 113 -9.50 4.93 2.52
C VAL A 113 -8.90 6.21 3.07
N TRP A 114 -8.19 6.95 2.23
CA TRP A 114 -7.75 8.30 2.55
C TRP A 114 -8.96 9.23 2.65
N GLN A 115 -8.96 10.07 3.66
CA GLN A 115 -9.96 11.09 3.89
C GLN A 115 -9.29 12.46 3.85
N ASN A 116 -9.74 13.33 2.99
CA ASN A 116 -9.27 14.70 2.91
C ASN A 116 -9.90 15.57 4.03
N LEU A 117 -9.32 15.51 5.21
CA LEU A 117 -9.84 16.27 6.37
C LEU A 117 -9.70 17.80 6.21
N ASN A 118 -9.11 18.28 5.13
CA ASN A 118 -9.15 19.71 4.80
C ASN A 118 -10.48 20.09 4.13
N GLU A 119 -11.23 19.10 3.63
CA GLU A 119 -12.60 19.20 3.13
C GLU A 119 -13.65 18.86 4.20
N ASP A 120 -13.26 18.61 5.45
CA ASP A 120 -14.15 18.37 6.59
C ASP A 120 -14.80 19.70 7.01
N PHE A 121 -15.90 20.07 6.34
CA PHE A 121 -16.57 21.35 6.52
C PHE A 121 -17.34 21.43 7.83
N ASP A 122 -17.98 20.38 8.26
CA ASP A 122 -18.76 20.38 9.51
C ASP A 122 -17.90 20.14 10.77
N GLY A 123 -16.64 19.70 10.58
CA GLY A 123 -15.61 19.63 11.62
C GLY A 123 -15.76 18.45 12.55
N ASP A 124 -16.37 17.37 12.09
CA ASP A 124 -16.60 16.18 12.91
C ASP A 124 -15.43 15.16 12.86
N GLY A 125 -14.46 15.37 11.96
CA GLY A 125 -13.19 14.64 11.88
C GLY A 125 -13.18 13.47 10.91
N HIS A 126 -14.14 13.40 10.00
CA HIS A 126 -14.18 12.42 8.91
C HIS A 126 -14.89 12.96 7.68
N THR A 127 -14.61 12.43 6.50
CA THR A 127 -15.23 12.78 5.22
C THR A 127 -16.03 11.63 4.62
N ILE A 128 -16.19 10.55 5.37
CA ILE A 128 -17.05 9.41 5.03
C ILE A 128 -17.84 8.97 6.26
N GLU A 129 -19.08 8.59 6.07
CA GLU A 129 -19.98 8.17 7.14
C GLU A 129 -20.62 6.79 6.85
N PHE A 130 -21.02 6.10 7.92
CA PHE A 130 -21.81 4.86 7.81
C PHE A 130 -23.28 5.15 8.12
N ILE A 131 -24.09 5.34 7.08
CA ILE A 131 -25.49 5.73 7.17
C ILE A 131 -26.37 4.61 6.60
N ASP A 132 -27.41 4.24 7.34
CA ASP A 132 -28.41 3.23 6.93
C ASP A 132 -27.85 1.86 6.49
N GLY A 133 -26.62 1.53 6.91
CA GLY A 133 -25.98 0.25 6.61
C GLY A 133 -25.00 0.30 5.43
N GLU A 134 -24.74 1.45 4.87
CA GLU A 134 -23.82 1.70 3.76
C GLU A 134 -22.81 2.81 4.12
N TRP A 135 -21.60 2.72 3.56
CA TRP A 135 -20.63 3.80 3.63
C TRP A 135 -20.94 4.82 2.53
N VAL A 136 -20.96 6.09 2.88
CA VAL A 136 -21.23 7.19 1.98
C VAL A 136 -20.20 8.31 2.21
N LEU A 137 -20.00 9.18 1.22
CA LEU A 137 -19.33 10.45 1.44
C LEU A 137 -20.15 11.24 2.45
N ASP A 138 -19.48 11.95 3.36
CA ASP A 138 -20.16 12.68 4.42
C ASP A 138 -21.11 13.76 3.83
N PRO A 139 -22.41 13.68 4.08
CA PRO A 139 -23.35 14.68 3.61
C PRO A 139 -23.13 16.06 4.24
N GLY A 140 -22.46 16.14 5.39
CA GLY A 140 -22.09 17.39 6.06
C GLY A 140 -21.03 18.17 5.31
N ASP A 141 -20.17 17.47 4.59
CA ASP A 141 -19.03 18.02 3.86
C ASP A 141 -19.34 18.32 2.39
N LEU A 142 -20.36 17.69 1.81
CA LEU A 142 -20.78 17.91 0.42
C LEU A 142 -21.45 19.29 0.25
N ASN A 143 -20.64 20.34 0.26
CA ASN A 143 -21.12 21.74 0.28
C ASN A 143 -20.96 22.45 -1.07
N ASN A 144 -20.36 21.81 -2.09
CA ASN A 144 -20.03 22.34 -3.41
C ASN A 144 -19.00 23.49 -3.37
N ILE A 145 -18.08 23.44 -2.43
CA ILE A 145 -16.95 24.37 -2.29
C ILE A 145 -15.70 23.53 -2.17
N ASP A 146 -14.60 23.96 -2.75
CA ASP A 146 -13.25 23.48 -2.49
C ASP A 146 -12.76 24.17 -1.21
N ASP A 147 -12.91 23.52 -0.06
CA ASP A 147 -12.62 24.10 1.25
C ASP A 147 -11.13 24.18 1.54
N ASP A 148 -10.32 23.30 0.95
CA ASP A 148 -8.87 23.33 1.13
C ASP A 148 -8.15 24.29 0.16
N ASP A 149 -8.77 24.66 -0.97
CA ASP A 149 -8.37 25.69 -1.97
C ASP A 149 -6.84 25.77 -2.18
N TRP A 150 -6.16 24.60 -2.16
CA TRP A 150 -4.70 24.54 -2.22
C TRP A 150 -4.12 25.04 -3.56
N ASP A 151 -4.93 25.07 -4.62
CA ASP A 151 -4.55 25.58 -5.94
C ASP A 151 -4.95 27.06 -6.14
N ASN A 152 -5.57 27.68 -5.13
CA ASN A 152 -6.13 29.05 -5.13
C ASN A 152 -7.25 29.24 -6.18
N ASN A 153 -8.04 28.21 -6.41
CA ASN A 153 -9.21 28.24 -7.27
C ASN A 153 -10.39 27.46 -6.66
N PRO A 154 -11.27 28.08 -5.90
CA PRO A 154 -12.33 27.42 -5.13
C PRO A 154 -13.40 26.71 -5.99
N ASN A 155 -13.16 26.54 -7.27
CA ASN A 155 -14.02 25.77 -8.18
C ASN A 155 -13.30 24.56 -8.78
N THR A 156 -12.10 24.25 -8.31
CA THR A 156 -11.32 23.10 -8.72
C THR A 156 -11.32 22.11 -7.56
N TYR A 157 -11.39 20.82 -7.82
CA TYR A 157 -11.37 19.76 -6.80
C TYR A 157 -12.42 19.87 -5.68
N VAL A 158 -13.59 20.40 -6.04
CA VAL A 158 -14.74 20.62 -5.12
C VAL A 158 -15.16 19.30 -4.46
N ASP A 159 -15.22 19.31 -3.13
CA ASP A 159 -15.59 18.15 -2.30
C ASP A 159 -14.73 16.89 -2.62
N ASP A 160 -13.42 17.00 -2.80
CA ASP A 160 -12.53 15.87 -3.12
C ASP A 160 -12.21 14.98 -1.88
N LEU A 161 -13.27 14.60 -1.18
CA LEU A 161 -13.29 13.99 0.15
C LEU A 161 -12.42 12.73 0.30
N ILE A 162 -12.23 11.95 -0.79
CA ILE A 162 -11.49 10.67 -0.79
C ILE A 162 -10.55 10.50 -1.99
N GLY A 163 -10.48 11.53 -2.83
CA GLY A 163 -9.76 11.54 -4.10
C GLY A 163 -10.60 12.16 -5.22
N TRP A 164 -10.22 11.93 -6.47
CA TRP A 164 -10.76 12.67 -7.60
C TRP A 164 -10.96 11.83 -8.86
N ASP A 165 -12.01 12.08 -9.63
CA ASP A 165 -12.17 11.59 -10.99
C ASP A 165 -11.79 12.68 -11.99
N VAL A 166 -10.59 12.61 -12.55
CA VAL A 166 -10.09 13.56 -13.54
C VAL A 166 -10.66 13.35 -14.94
N SER A 167 -11.43 12.30 -15.13
CA SER A 167 -12.03 11.94 -16.43
C SER A 167 -13.53 12.19 -16.48
N GLY A 168 -14.22 12.01 -15.37
CA GLY A 168 -15.62 12.28 -15.10
C GLY A 168 -16.63 11.80 -16.15
N GLU A 169 -17.88 12.14 -15.94
CA GLU A 169 -18.94 11.99 -16.94
C GLU A 169 -18.85 13.12 -17.99
N SER A 170 -18.90 12.75 -19.26
CA SER A 170 -18.82 13.71 -20.39
C SER A 170 -17.51 14.53 -20.42
N GLY A 171 -16.43 13.99 -19.85
CA GLY A 171 -15.13 14.68 -19.79
C GLY A 171 -15.13 15.87 -18.83
N VAL A 172 -16.04 15.89 -17.86
CA VAL A 172 -16.06 16.83 -16.74
C VAL A 172 -15.62 16.07 -15.50
N ASP A 173 -14.53 16.51 -14.93
CA ASP A 173 -13.99 15.98 -13.67
C ASP A 173 -14.96 16.17 -12.50
N ASP A 174 -14.94 15.24 -11.55
CA ASP A 174 -15.81 15.26 -10.39
C ASP A 174 -15.20 14.50 -9.17
N ASN A 175 -15.91 14.55 -8.05
CA ASN A 175 -15.51 13.92 -6.78
C ASN A 175 -15.94 12.46 -6.63
N ASN A 176 -16.26 11.77 -7.72
CA ASN A 176 -16.72 10.38 -7.69
C ASN A 176 -15.71 9.40 -8.31
N PRO A 177 -14.61 9.06 -7.64
CA PRO A 177 -13.53 8.23 -8.19
C PRO A 177 -13.83 6.72 -8.13
N ILE A 178 -15.12 6.32 -8.21
CA ILE A 178 -15.51 4.91 -8.27
C ILE A 178 -15.37 4.35 -9.69
N PRO A 179 -15.16 3.02 -9.86
CA PRO A 179 -15.17 2.42 -11.18
C PRO A 179 -16.58 2.46 -11.79
N LYS A 180 -16.65 2.48 -13.11
CA LYS A 180 -17.92 2.46 -13.83
C LYS A 180 -18.78 1.27 -13.44
N LEU A 181 -19.99 1.53 -12.96
CA LEU A 181 -20.97 0.54 -12.55
C LEU A 181 -21.89 0.09 -13.69
N GLY A 182 -22.60 -1.02 -13.50
CA GLY A 182 -23.65 -1.47 -14.42
C GLY A 182 -23.16 -2.01 -15.77
N VAL A 183 -21.88 -2.34 -15.90
CA VAL A 183 -21.27 -2.85 -17.14
C VAL A 183 -21.10 -4.35 -17.13
N ASN A 184 -21.23 -4.99 -18.31
CA ASN A 184 -21.10 -6.45 -18.43
C ASN A 184 -19.68 -6.97 -18.18
N ASN A 185 -18.67 -6.12 -18.31
CA ASN A 185 -17.26 -6.41 -18.10
C ASN A 185 -16.70 -5.74 -16.84
N TYR A 186 -17.51 -5.66 -15.81
CA TYR A 186 -17.15 -5.02 -14.53
C TYR A 186 -15.81 -5.50 -13.96
N SER A 187 -15.45 -6.78 -14.14
CA SER A 187 -14.17 -7.29 -13.68
C SER A 187 -12.95 -6.57 -14.28
N THR A 188 -13.08 -5.97 -15.45
CA THR A 188 -12.02 -5.14 -16.04
C THR A 188 -12.09 -3.70 -15.52
N TRP A 189 -13.28 -3.17 -15.33
CA TRP A 189 -13.48 -1.85 -14.73
C TRP A 189 -13.08 -1.82 -13.25
N ALA A 190 -13.16 -2.94 -12.55
CA ALA A 190 -12.66 -3.11 -11.19
C ALA A 190 -11.12 -3.27 -11.09
N HIS A 191 -10.37 -3.00 -12.19
CA HIS A 191 -8.91 -3.11 -12.17
C HIS A 191 -8.28 -2.22 -11.10
N GLY A 192 -8.65 -0.95 -11.02
CA GLY A 192 -8.17 -0.02 -10.01
C GLY A 192 -8.49 -0.45 -8.58
N THR A 193 -9.70 -0.99 -8.35
CA THR A 193 -10.07 -1.59 -7.05
C THR A 193 -9.15 -2.76 -6.69
N HIS A 194 -8.85 -3.63 -7.65
CA HIS A 194 -7.96 -4.77 -7.43
C HIS A 194 -6.52 -4.31 -7.11
N VAL A 195 -6.02 -3.34 -7.87
CA VAL A 195 -4.68 -2.75 -7.65
C VAL A 195 -4.62 -2.04 -6.29
N ALA A 196 -5.63 -1.25 -5.95
CA ALA A 196 -5.74 -0.60 -4.64
C ALA A 196 -5.75 -1.63 -3.49
N GLY A 197 -6.47 -2.74 -3.66
CA GLY A 197 -6.48 -3.83 -2.68
C GLY A 197 -5.11 -4.48 -2.49
N LEU A 198 -4.35 -4.73 -3.56
CA LEU A 198 -2.99 -5.26 -3.44
C LEU A 198 -2.05 -4.27 -2.76
N LEU A 199 -2.27 -2.99 -2.98
CA LEU A 199 -1.49 -1.90 -2.42
C LEU A 199 -1.78 -1.67 -0.94
N GLY A 200 -3.06 -1.53 -0.56
CA GLY A 200 -3.48 -1.05 0.75
C GLY A 200 -4.80 -1.61 1.27
N ALA A 201 -5.25 -2.83 0.90
CA ALA A 201 -6.37 -3.46 1.60
C ALA A 201 -6.11 -3.49 3.11
N THR A 202 -7.17 -3.35 3.89
CA THR A 202 -7.10 -3.37 5.36
C THR A 202 -6.63 -4.75 5.83
N THR A 203 -5.34 -4.85 6.15
CA THR A 203 -4.70 -6.12 6.51
C THR A 203 -5.04 -6.51 7.96
N ASN A 204 -5.18 -7.81 8.20
CA ASN A 204 -5.48 -8.37 9.52
C ASN A 204 -6.88 -8.01 10.04
N ASN A 205 -7.83 -7.83 9.12
CA ASN A 205 -9.23 -7.50 9.41
C ASN A 205 -10.18 -8.71 9.33
N ASN A 206 -9.65 -9.91 9.14
CA ASN A 206 -10.39 -11.17 8.96
C ASN A 206 -11.27 -11.17 7.69
N THR A 207 -10.93 -10.37 6.69
CA THR A 207 -11.67 -10.19 5.44
C THR A 207 -10.68 -10.31 4.27
N GLY A 208 -11.10 -10.72 3.09
CA GLY A 208 -10.42 -10.64 1.80
C GLY A 208 -8.93 -11.02 1.79
N ILE A 209 -8.08 -10.05 1.51
CA ILE A 209 -6.65 -10.17 1.23
C ILE A 209 -5.79 -9.29 2.15
N ALA A 210 -4.53 -9.65 2.34
CA ALA A 210 -3.55 -8.75 2.94
C ALA A 210 -2.95 -7.82 1.87
N SER A 211 -2.63 -6.60 2.24
CA SER A 211 -1.95 -5.64 1.37
C SER A 211 -0.46 -5.55 1.65
N THR A 212 0.29 -5.01 0.69
CA THR A 212 1.73 -4.78 0.87
C THR A 212 2.01 -3.70 1.92
N ALA A 213 1.20 -2.64 1.94
CA ALA A 213 1.39 -1.48 2.81
C ALA A 213 0.72 -1.59 4.18
N PHE A 214 -0.07 -2.64 4.41
CA PHE A 214 -0.72 -3.00 5.66
C PHE A 214 -1.71 -1.93 6.18
N ASN A 215 -1.23 -0.79 6.67
CA ASN A 215 -2.01 0.25 7.34
C ASN A 215 -1.68 1.66 6.79
N CYS A 216 -1.49 1.80 5.46
CA CYS A 216 -1.37 3.09 4.81
C CYS A 216 -2.70 3.49 4.18
N SER A 217 -2.94 4.79 4.01
CA SER A 217 -4.16 5.30 3.40
C SER A 217 -4.15 5.17 1.87
N ILE A 218 -5.31 4.92 1.27
CA ILE A 218 -5.50 4.81 -0.18
C ILE A 218 -6.32 6.00 -0.69
N MET A 219 -5.68 6.84 -1.49
CA MET A 219 -6.35 7.89 -2.26
C MET A 219 -6.82 7.29 -3.59
N SER A 220 -8.10 7.44 -3.90
CA SER A 220 -8.68 7.00 -5.18
C SER A 220 -8.56 8.10 -6.23
N VAL A 221 -7.91 7.79 -7.36
CA VAL A 221 -7.81 8.73 -8.49
C VAL A 221 -8.22 8.02 -9.77
N LYS A 222 -9.40 8.36 -10.28
CA LYS A 222 -9.92 7.75 -11.50
C LYS A 222 -9.46 8.53 -12.73
N VAL A 223 -8.98 7.80 -13.72
CA VAL A 223 -8.40 8.35 -14.96
C VAL A 223 -8.94 7.66 -16.23
N SER A 224 -10.11 7.04 -16.11
CA SER A 224 -10.84 6.41 -17.21
C SER A 224 -12.26 6.95 -17.25
N THR A 225 -12.68 7.50 -18.40
CA THR A 225 -14.01 8.10 -18.54
C THR A 225 -15.13 7.06 -18.57
N ASP A 226 -16.27 7.38 -17.96
CA ASP A 226 -17.47 6.55 -17.91
C ASP A 226 -18.18 6.37 -19.25
N GLU A 227 -17.86 7.19 -20.24
CA GLU A 227 -18.42 7.10 -21.58
C GLU A 227 -17.84 5.95 -22.41
N GLN A 228 -16.75 5.33 -21.97
CA GLN A 228 -16.15 4.21 -22.68
C GLN A 228 -17.11 3.02 -22.76
N LEU A 229 -17.29 2.51 -23.95
CA LEU A 229 -18.11 1.33 -24.24
C LEU A 229 -17.20 0.12 -24.39
N GLY A 230 -17.11 -0.71 -23.38
CA GLY A 230 -16.29 -1.93 -23.44
C GLY A 230 -15.19 -1.95 -22.39
N GLN A 231 -13.95 -2.19 -22.84
CA GLN A 231 -12.81 -2.21 -21.92
C GLN A 231 -12.42 -0.78 -21.51
N PRO A 232 -12.13 -0.54 -20.22
CA PRO A 232 -11.59 0.76 -19.80
C PRO A 232 -10.19 0.96 -20.39
N TYR A 233 -9.84 2.18 -20.67
CA TYR A 233 -8.48 2.61 -20.95
C TYR A 233 -8.23 3.96 -20.30
N ILE A 234 -6.99 4.21 -19.97
CA ILE A 234 -6.58 5.44 -19.28
C ILE A 234 -6.60 6.59 -20.29
N THR A 235 -7.35 7.65 -19.98
CA THR A 235 -7.46 8.87 -20.78
C THR A 235 -6.56 9.98 -20.24
N ASP A 236 -6.61 10.23 -18.94
CA ASP A 236 -6.06 11.42 -18.30
C ASP A 236 -5.01 11.08 -17.22
N GLY A 237 -4.22 10.02 -17.44
CA GLY A 237 -3.25 9.51 -16.47
C GLY A 237 -2.28 10.55 -15.92
N TYR A 238 -1.79 11.49 -16.75
CA TYR A 238 -0.90 12.55 -16.27
C TYR A 238 -1.61 13.57 -15.38
N ALA A 239 -2.86 13.89 -15.66
CA ALA A 239 -3.65 14.77 -14.80
C ALA A 239 -3.91 14.12 -13.43
N GLY A 240 -4.26 12.82 -13.42
CA GLY A 240 -4.43 12.07 -12.18
C GLY A 240 -3.14 11.96 -11.35
N ILE A 241 -1.98 11.75 -11.98
CA ILE A 241 -0.69 11.76 -11.28
C ILE A 241 -0.41 13.14 -10.68
N LEU A 242 -0.71 14.20 -11.42
CA LEU A 242 -0.49 15.58 -10.95
C LEU A 242 -1.39 15.90 -9.77
N TYR A 243 -2.69 15.59 -9.86
CA TYR A 243 -3.63 15.72 -8.76
C TYR A 243 -3.12 14.98 -7.52
N ALA A 244 -2.86 13.68 -7.64
CA ALA A 244 -2.42 12.86 -6.51
C ALA A 244 -1.15 13.39 -5.83
N ALA A 245 -0.19 13.91 -6.63
CA ALA A 245 1.04 14.49 -6.10
C ALA A 245 0.77 15.79 -5.34
N GLN A 246 -0.09 16.65 -5.86
CA GLN A 246 -0.39 17.96 -5.28
C GLN A 246 -1.29 17.86 -4.06
N ALA A 247 -2.40 17.14 -4.16
CA ALA A 247 -3.32 16.90 -3.04
C ALA A 247 -2.60 16.19 -1.87
N GLY A 248 -1.90 15.08 -2.14
CA GLY A 248 -1.14 14.37 -1.11
C GLY A 248 -0.02 15.20 -0.49
N PHE A 249 0.64 16.07 -1.26
CA PHE A 249 1.67 16.97 -0.73
C PHE A 249 1.06 18.08 0.14
N ASN A 250 -0.04 18.66 -0.26
CA ASN A 250 -0.70 19.73 0.50
C ASN A 250 -1.34 19.19 1.78
N TYR A 251 -1.87 17.96 1.74
CA TYR A 251 -2.44 17.31 2.91
C TYR A 251 -1.39 16.82 3.91
N ALA A 252 -0.44 15.99 3.48
CA ALA A 252 0.49 15.28 4.35
C ALA A 252 1.97 15.68 4.16
N GLY A 253 2.29 16.49 3.14
CA GLY A 253 3.66 16.83 2.77
C GLY A 253 4.43 15.74 2.04
N ILE A 254 3.91 14.50 2.00
CA ILE A 254 4.53 13.35 1.34
C ILE A 254 3.45 12.48 0.71
N SER A 255 3.64 12.09 -0.54
CA SER A 255 2.78 11.11 -1.20
C SER A 255 3.60 10.05 -1.94
N ILE A 256 3.09 8.82 -1.97
CA ILE A 256 3.62 7.71 -2.77
C ILE A 256 2.55 7.31 -3.78
N GLN A 257 2.89 7.30 -5.05
CA GLN A 257 1.95 7.01 -6.12
C GLN A 257 2.18 5.63 -6.71
N ASN A 258 1.09 4.94 -7.02
CA ASN A 258 1.09 3.73 -7.84
C ASN A 258 0.33 4.01 -9.14
N ASN A 259 1.03 3.87 -10.26
CA ASN A 259 0.48 4.06 -11.62
C ASN A 259 0.63 2.72 -12.35
N SER A 260 -0.39 1.89 -12.30
CA SER A 260 -0.40 0.56 -12.91
C SER A 260 -1.14 0.51 -14.26
#